data_ef26ac6b604c483394a50f9358abb4ad
#
_entry.id   ef26ac6b604c483394a50f9358abb4ad
#
_cell.length_a   1.000
_cell.length_b   1.000
_cell.length_c   1.000
_cell.angle_alpha   90.00
_cell.angle_beta   90.00
_cell.angle_gamma   90.00
#
_symmetry.space_group_name_H-M   'P 1'
#
loop_
_entity.id
_entity.type
_entity.pdbx_description
1 polymer ?
#
loop_
_entity_poly.entity_id
_entity_poly.type
_entity_poly.pdbx_seq_one_letter_code
_entity_poly.pdbx_strand_id
1 'polypeptide(L)'
;FTPTSTINAHSFAASTLALSNDNFLNNIFSFSSSNQSSLQSIINKGSITTLDGGFTALLGGAINNEGTINANLGKLGLGVGKEITLDLSGDKFLQVAVPIELATTILDDENNDVKALIQHAGSSNAHTIDIDIGSAKTALNNAVFIPGNLVATTASQENGVITLGGSTAPINVLGNMTAKEGLVNIDAGLLSFTGKVDVSGEDSGDTNFASIGNIYLDGSIDASSTMAQGGNITLSS
;
A
#
# COMPACT_ATOMS: atom_id res chain seq x y z
N PHE A 1 -11.22 13.06 -2.37
CA PHE A 1 -12.40 12.55 -3.09
C PHE A 1 -13.52 12.32 -2.10
N THR A 2 -14.71 12.90 -2.35
CA THR A 2 -15.89 12.79 -1.48
C THR A 2 -16.57 11.41 -1.63
N PRO A 3 -17.49 11.02 -0.72
CA PRO A 3 -18.20 9.73 -0.83
C PRO A 3 -18.98 9.53 -2.14
N THR A 4 -19.36 10.62 -2.83
CA THR A 4 -20.05 10.57 -4.10
C THR A 4 -19.13 10.65 -5.32
N SER A 5 -17.83 10.84 -5.11
CA SER A 5 -16.86 10.92 -6.20
C SER A 5 -16.68 9.56 -6.86
N THR A 6 -16.68 9.56 -8.20
CA THR A 6 -16.41 8.37 -9.00
C THR A 6 -15.38 8.72 -10.06
N ILE A 7 -14.31 7.95 -10.14
CA ILE A 7 -13.28 8.03 -11.16
C ILE A 7 -13.27 6.73 -11.94
N ASN A 8 -13.39 6.84 -13.27
CA ASN A 8 -13.23 5.73 -14.19
C ASN A 8 -12.19 6.13 -15.23
N ALA A 9 -11.07 5.41 -15.29
CA ALA A 9 -9.96 5.72 -16.19
C ALA A 9 -9.25 4.43 -16.63
N HIS A 10 -8.37 4.51 -17.65
CA HIS A 10 -7.48 3.39 -17.93
C HIS A 10 -6.44 3.22 -16.81
N SER A 11 -5.81 4.33 -16.45
CA SER A 11 -4.88 4.43 -15.33
C SER A 11 -5.08 5.77 -14.63
N PHE A 12 -4.81 5.82 -13.34
CA PHE A 12 -5.04 7.01 -12.54
C PHE A 12 -3.91 7.24 -11.55
N ALA A 13 -3.39 8.45 -11.51
CA ALA A 13 -2.47 8.89 -10.47
C ALA A 13 -2.96 10.20 -9.86
N ALA A 14 -3.00 10.25 -8.53
CA ALA A 14 -3.20 11.48 -7.78
C ALA A 14 -2.01 11.73 -6.87
N SER A 15 -1.50 12.95 -6.86
CA SER A 15 -0.36 13.30 -6.04
C SER A 15 -0.52 14.69 -5.41
N THR A 16 -0.08 14.83 -4.17
CA THR A 16 0.17 16.12 -3.52
C THR A 16 1.62 16.56 -3.67
N LEU A 17 2.46 15.74 -4.30
CA LEU A 17 3.82 16.04 -4.72
C LEU A 17 3.82 16.57 -6.15
N ALA A 18 4.85 17.34 -6.51
CA ALA A 18 5.00 17.91 -7.84
C ALA A 18 5.69 16.92 -8.79
N LEU A 19 5.19 16.84 -10.02
CA LEU A 19 5.87 16.24 -11.16
C LEU A 19 6.34 17.36 -12.07
N SER A 20 7.66 17.46 -12.35
CA SER A 20 8.19 18.48 -13.24
C SER A 20 7.78 18.21 -14.71
N ASN A 21 7.65 19.28 -15.50
CA ASN A 21 7.36 19.14 -16.93
C ASN A 21 8.45 18.34 -17.65
N ASP A 22 9.72 18.54 -17.27
CA ASP A 22 10.84 17.82 -17.87
C ASP A 22 10.78 16.32 -17.57
N ASN A 23 10.48 15.95 -16.33
CA ASN A 23 10.28 14.57 -15.94
C ASN A 23 9.12 13.92 -16.69
N PHE A 24 7.97 14.63 -16.75
CA PHE A 24 6.80 14.14 -17.48
C PHE A 24 7.08 13.91 -18.96
N LEU A 25 7.73 14.86 -19.64
CA LEU A 25 8.06 14.76 -21.06
C LEU A 25 9.07 13.66 -21.37
N ASN A 26 9.91 13.31 -20.40
CA ASN A 26 10.89 12.22 -20.52
C ASN A 26 10.38 10.87 -20.00
N ASN A 27 9.09 10.74 -19.68
CA ASN A 27 8.47 9.55 -19.06
C ASN A 27 9.14 9.13 -17.74
N ILE A 28 9.66 10.10 -16.97
CA ILE A 28 10.21 9.89 -15.64
C ILE A 28 9.13 10.29 -14.64
N PHE A 29 8.48 9.31 -14.02
CA PHE A 29 7.40 9.56 -13.06
C PHE A 29 7.95 9.70 -11.64
N SER A 30 8.88 10.64 -11.43
CA SER A 30 9.41 11.01 -10.12
C SER A 30 8.69 12.26 -9.61
N PHE A 31 8.00 12.09 -8.50
CA PHE A 31 7.22 13.11 -7.81
C PHE A 31 7.98 13.57 -6.58
N SER A 32 8.14 14.88 -6.39
CA SER A 32 8.90 15.42 -5.27
C SER A 32 8.22 16.62 -4.63
N SER A 33 8.46 16.82 -3.34
CA SER A 33 8.04 18.03 -2.64
C SER A 33 9.13 19.10 -2.74
N SER A 34 8.80 20.24 -3.35
CA SER A 34 9.68 21.41 -3.39
C SER A 34 9.73 22.16 -2.06
N ASN A 35 8.78 21.90 -1.15
CA ASN A 35 8.66 22.61 0.12
C ASN A 35 8.54 21.63 1.28
N GLN A 36 9.56 21.54 2.12
CA GLN A 36 9.63 20.58 3.23
C GLN A 36 8.68 20.90 4.40
N SER A 37 8.04 22.06 4.40
CA SER A 37 7.25 22.52 5.54
C SER A 37 5.75 22.25 5.45
N SER A 38 5.24 21.74 4.33
CA SER A 38 3.80 21.45 4.19
C SER A 38 3.52 20.27 3.24
N LEU A 39 3.73 19.07 3.73
CA LEU A 39 3.22 17.89 3.04
C LEU A 39 1.71 17.79 3.26
N GLN A 40 0.98 17.49 2.19
CA GLN A 40 -0.47 17.38 2.21
C GLN A 40 -0.93 15.93 2.15
N SER A 41 -2.11 15.65 2.68
CA SER A 41 -2.74 14.34 2.62
C SER A 41 -3.57 14.14 1.35
N ILE A 42 -3.74 12.88 0.95
CA ILE A 42 -4.76 12.43 0.00
C ILE A 42 -5.82 11.68 0.77
N ILE A 43 -7.09 12.08 0.61
CA ILE A 43 -8.21 11.42 1.24
C ILE A 43 -9.15 10.90 0.15
N ASN A 44 -9.39 9.60 0.15
CA ASN A 44 -10.36 8.96 -0.74
C ASN A 44 -11.51 8.37 0.08
N LYS A 45 -12.70 8.93 -0.09
CA LYS A 45 -13.96 8.41 0.45
C LYS A 45 -14.89 7.92 -0.68
N GLY A 46 -14.47 8.08 -1.95
CA GLY A 46 -15.22 7.72 -3.14
C GLY A 46 -14.81 6.39 -3.77
N SER A 47 -15.10 6.25 -5.05
CA SER A 47 -14.76 5.06 -5.83
C SER A 47 -13.79 5.42 -6.95
N ILE A 48 -12.68 4.72 -7.04
CA ILE A 48 -11.70 4.80 -8.11
C ILE A 48 -11.67 3.45 -8.81
N THR A 49 -11.90 3.44 -10.12
CA THR A 49 -11.85 2.23 -10.94
C THR A 49 -10.95 2.46 -12.14
N THR A 50 -9.96 1.61 -12.33
CA THR A 50 -9.14 1.59 -13.53
C THR A 50 -9.40 0.33 -14.35
N LEU A 51 -9.14 0.42 -15.66
CA LEU A 51 -9.34 -0.72 -16.55
C LEU A 51 -8.31 -1.81 -16.28
N ASP A 52 -8.62 -3.02 -16.74
CA ASP A 52 -7.76 -4.18 -16.63
C ASP A 52 -6.33 -3.91 -17.15
N GLY A 53 -5.34 -4.24 -16.34
CA GLY A 53 -3.93 -3.98 -16.63
C GLY A 53 -3.47 -2.53 -16.43
N GLY A 54 -4.38 -1.61 -16.09
CA GLY A 54 -4.03 -0.24 -15.72
C GLY A 54 -3.44 -0.14 -14.32
N PHE A 55 -3.35 1.08 -13.80
CA PHE A 55 -2.89 1.30 -12.43
C PHE A 55 -3.65 2.39 -11.71
N THR A 56 -3.67 2.33 -10.38
CA THR A 56 -4.04 3.45 -9.50
C THR A 56 -2.86 3.77 -8.61
N ALA A 57 -2.44 5.03 -8.54
CA ALA A 57 -1.40 5.50 -7.64
C ALA A 57 -1.89 6.72 -6.84
N LEU A 58 -1.75 6.65 -5.51
CA LEU A 58 -1.97 7.77 -4.61
C LEU A 58 -0.64 8.09 -3.92
N LEU A 59 -0.12 9.33 -4.09
CA LEU A 59 1.22 9.70 -3.68
C LEU A 59 1.21 11.03 -2.90
N GLY A 60 1.68 11.03 -1.66
CA GLY A 60 1.61 12.26 -0.87
C GLY A 60 2.36 12.26 0.44
N GLY A 61 2.06 13.23 1.28
CA GLY A 61 2.56 13.31 2.65
C GLY A 61 1.85 12.33 3.59
N ALA A 62 0.57 12.10 3.38
CA ALA A 62 -0.21 11.03 4.00
C ALA A 62 -1.32 10.56 3.06
N ILE A 63 -1.84 9.38 3.30
CA ILE A 63 -2.95 8.80 2.55
C ILE A 63 -3.97 8.22 3.52
N ASN A 64 -5.24 8.61 3.34
CA ASN A 64 -6.37 8.00 4.02
C ASN A 64 -7.36 7.48 2.97
N ASN A 65 -7.46 6.16 2.83
CA ASN A 65 -8.44 5.52 1.95
C ASN A 65 -9.56 4.90 2.79
N GLU A 66 -10.71 5.52 2.77
CA GLU A 66 -11.98 5.02 3.35
C GLU A 66 -12.92 4.47 2.26
N GLY A 67 -12.62 4.78 1.00
CA GLY A 67 -13.41 4.40 -0.16
C GLY A 67 -13.00 3.08 -0.80
N THR A 68 -13.35 2.92 -2.06
CA THR A 68 -13.07 1.72 -2.84
C THR A 68 -12.09 2.03 -3.96
N ILE A 69 -11.09 1.16 -4.16
CA ILE A 69 -10.15 1.23 -5.28
C ILE A 69 -10.17 -0.11 -6.02
N ASN A 70 -10.53 -0.09 -7.30
CA ASN A 70 -10.51 -1.26 -8.17
C ASN A 70 -9.54 -1.01 -9.33
N ALA A 71 -8.42 -1.72 -9.32
CA ALA A 71 -7.42 -1.75 -10.39
C ALA A 71 -7.27 -3.20 -10.89
N ASN A 72 -8.38 -3.78 -11.38
CA ASN A 72 -8.43 -5.17 -11.78
C ASN A 72 -7.30 -5.53 -12.74
N LEU A 73 -6.63 -6.66 -12.48
CA LEU A 73 -5.47 -7.15 -13.25
C LEU A 73 -4.34 -6.12 -13.40
N GLY A 74 -4.41 -5.05 -12.64
CA GLY A 74 -3.47 -3.92 -12.67
C GLY A 74 -2.73 -3.75 -11.35
N LYS A 75 -2.19 -2.54 -11.16
CA LYS A 75 -1.36 -2.21 -10.01
C LYS A 75 -2.01 -1.14 -9.14
N LEU A 76 -1.94 -1.29 -7.83
CA LEU A 76 -2.27 -0.25 -6.86
C LEU A 76 -1.01 0.15 -6.09
N GLY A 77 -0.68 1.44 -6.09
CA GLY A 77 0.40 2.00 -5.27
C GLY A 77 -0.13 3.05 -4.30
N LEU A 78 0.14 2.88 -3.02
CA LEU A 78 -0.06 3.89 -1.98
C LEU A 78 1.31 4.29 -1.44
N GLY A 79 1.81 5.46 -1.85
CA GLY A 79 3.16 5.91 -1.52
C GLY A 79 3.17 7.16 -0.68
N VAL A 80 3.90 7.14 0.44
CA VAL A 80 4.08 8.29 1.29
C VAL A 80 5.56 8.63 1.45
N GLY A 81 5.93 9.85 1.08
CA GLY A 81 7.31 10.29 1.09
C GLY A 81 7.46 11.74 0.62
N LYS A 82 8.70 12.23 0.62
CA LYS A 82 9.09 13.52 0.03
C LYS A 82 9.45 13.39 -1.44
N GLU A 83 9.93 12.22 -1.84
CA GLU A 83 10.21 11.86 -3.22
C GLU A 83 9.78 10.41 -3.47
N ILE A 84 8.96 10.23 -4.50
CA ILE A 84 8.36 8.94 -4.84
C ILE A 84 8.46 8.75 -6.35
N THR A 85 8.91 7.58 -6.78
CA THR A 85 8.98 7.21 -8.19
C THR A 85 7.99 6.09 -8.49
N LEU A 86 7.24 6.23 -9.59
CA LEU A 86 6.45 5.16 -10.20
C LEU A 86 7.24 4.58 -11.36
N ASP A 87 7.54 3.31 -11.29
CA ASP A 87 8.10 2.54 -12.40
C ASP A 87 6.99 1.73 -13.07
N LEU A 88 6.52 2.22 -14.21
CA LEU A 88 5.41 1.61 -14.95
C LEU A 88 5.85 0.36 -15.72
N SER A 89 7.13 0.20 -15.97
CA SER A 89 7.72 -0.85 -16.82
C SER A 89 8.56 -1.88 -16.07
N GLY A 90 8.99 -1.58 -14.83
CA GLY A 90 9.85 -2.43 -14.04
C GLY A 90 9.11 -3.33 -13.05
N ASP A 91 9.89 -4.11 -12.33
CA ASP A 91 9.39 -5.09 -11.35
C ASP A 91 8.88 -4.43 -10.04
N LYS A 92 9.32 -3.20 -9.77
CA LYS A 92 8.96 -2.44 -8.56
C LYS A 92 8.13 -1.23 -8.94
N PHE A 93 6.81 -1.38 -8.91
CA PHE A 93 5.87 -0.33 -9.31
C PHE A 93 6.01 0.97 -8.51
N LEU A 94 6.23 0.86 -7.20
CA LEU A 94 6.30 2.01 -6.29
C LEU A 94 7.64 2.02 -5.55
N GLN A 95 8.32 3.18 -5.53
CA GLN A 95 9.56 3.37 -4.78
C GLN A 95 9.53 4.70 -4.04
N VAL A 96 9.67 4.67 -2.72
CA VAL A 96 9.86 5.87 -1.90
C VAL A 96 11.37 6.15 -1.80
N ALA A 97 11.85 7.10 -2.58
CA ALA A 97 13.26 7.48 -2.63
C ALA A 97 13.68 8.33 -1.43
N VAL A 98 12.81 9.26 -1.00
CA VAL A 98 13.04 10.11 0.17
C VAL A 98 11.84 10.00 1.12
N PRO A 99 11.99 9.29 2.24
CA PRO A 99 10.92 9.11 3.22
C PRO A 99 10.66 10.38 4.02
N ILE A 100 9.58 10.40 4.78
CA ILE A 100 9.23 11.49 5.69
C ILE A 100 10.05 11.37 6.98
N GLU A 101 10.58 12.48 7.46
CA GLU A 101 11.30 12.57 8.75
C GLU A 101 10.33 12.88 9.91
N LEU A 102 10.73 12.50 11.12
CA LEU A 102 9.99 12.62 12.38
C LEU A 102 9.38 14.01 12.68
N ALA A 103 9.99 15.07 12.19
CA ALA A 103 9.61 16.45 12.52
C ALA A 103 8.54 17.04 11.57
N THR A 104 8.01 16.28 10.63
CA THR A 104 7.05 16.78 9.65
C THR A 104 5.64 16.60 10.20
N THR A 105 4.96 17.71 10.48
CA THR A 105 3.52 17.72 10.77
C THR A 105 2.76 17.59 9.46
N ILE A 106 1.85 16.62 9.39
CA ILE A 106 0.94 16.41 8.27
C ILE A 106 -0.47 16.53 8.81
N LEU A 107 -1.29 17.31 8.13
CA LEU A 107 -2.65 17.56 8.54
C LEU A 107 -3.64 16.82 7.65
N ASP A 108 -4.74 16.37 8.24
CA ASP A 108 -5.92 15.87 7.52
C ASP A 108 -6.79 17.03 6.97
N ASP A 109 -7.97 16.71 6.40
CA ASP A 109 -8.90 17.70 5.85
C ASP A 109 -9.59 18.55 6.92
N GLU A 110 -9.51 18.18 8.19
CA GLU A 110 -10.05 18.90 9.34
C GLU A 110 -8.98 19.71 10.10
N ASN A 111 -7.74 19.79 9.57
CA ASN A 111 -6.55 20.38 10.19
C ASN A 111 -6.10 19.70 11.50
N ASN A 112 -6.37 18.41 11.68
CA ASN A 112 -5.82 17.63 12.77
C ASN A 112 -4.56 16.89 12.30
N ASP A 113 -3.67 16.56 13.23
CA ASP A 113 -2.52 15.71 12.95
C ASP A 113 -2.97 14.31 12.50
N VAL A 114 -2.41 13.81 11.41
CA VAL A 114 -2.71 12.45 10.93
C VAL A 114 -2.26 11.40 11.96
N LYS A 115 -3.06 10.38 12.16
CA LYS A 115 -2.79 9.29 13.10
C LYS A 115 -1.91 8.19 12.50
N ALA A 116 -1.85 8.13 11.17
CA ALA A 116 -1.01 7.23 10.39
C ALA A 116 -0.56 7.95 9.12
N LEU A 117 0.60 7.59 8.58
CA LEU A 117 1.04 8.06 7.27
C LEU A 117 0.20 7.44 6.16
N ILE A 118 -0.09 6.14 6.27
CA ILE A 118 -1.06 5.47 5.42
C ILE A 118 -2.11 4.81 6.30
N GLN A 119 -3.35 5.22 6.13
CA GLN A 119 -4.53 4.56 6.68
C GLN A 119 -5.36 4.01 5.53
N HIS A 120 -5.65 2.71 5.57
CA HIS A 120 -6.52 2.07 4.60
C HIS A 120 -7.66 1.35 5.31
N ALA A 121 -8.78 2.06 5.48
CA ALA A 121 -9.99 1.56 6.12
C ALA A 121 -11.03 1.04 5.12
N GLY A 122 -10.88 1.36 3.84
CA GLY A 122 -11.76 0.95 2.76
C GLY A 122 -11.47 -0.44 2.19
N SER A 123 -11.75 -0.62 0.92
CA SER A 123 -11.48 -1.88 0.20
C SER A 123 -10.71 -1.60 -1.08
N SER A 124 -9.68 -2.39 -1.33
CA SER A 124 -8.90 -2.30 -2.57
C SER A 124 -8.73 -3.67 -3.22
N ASN A 125 -8.86 -3.68 -4.56
CA ASN A 125 -8.64 -4.83 -5.39
C ASN A 125 -7.68 -4.47 -6.54
N ALA A 126 -6.61 -5.27 -6.71
CA ALA A 126 -5.65 -5.14 -7.80
C ALA A 126 -4.97 -6.49 -8.04
N HIS A 127 -4.13 -6.63 -9.09
CA HIS A 127 -3.22 -7.76 -9.20
C HIS A 127 -2.01 -7.60 -8.27
N THR A 128 -1.43 -6.41 -8.25
CA THR A 128 -0.33 -6.07 -7.34
C THR A 128 -0.74 -4.88 -6.48
N ILE A 129 -0.54 -5.00 -5.18
CA ILE A 129 -0.78 -3.93 -4.20
C ILE A 129 0.54 -3.63 -3.50
N ASP A 130 1.05 -2.42 -3.71
CA ASP A 130 2.26 -1.90 -3.09
C ASP A 130 1.91 -0.73 -2.16
N ILE A 131 2.15 -0.88 -0.87
CA ILE A 131 1.99 0.17 0.14
C ILE A 131 3.36 0.44 0.73
N ASP A 132 3.91 1.63 0.51
CA ASP A 132 5.29 1.96 0.89
C ASP A 132 5.42 3.36 1.49
N ILE A 133 6.11 3.44 2.61
CA ILE A 133 6.51 4.71 3.26
C ILE A 133 8.05 4.85 3.31
N GLY A 134 8.78 3.96 2.63
CA GLY A 134 10.23 3.88 2.72
C GLY A 134 10.69 3.59 4.16
N SER A 135 11.92 3.97 4.45
CA SER A 135 12.48 3.87 5.80
C SER A 135 12.14 5.10 6.65
N ALA A 136 10.86 5.48 6.68
CA ALA A 136 10.40 6.65 7.41
C ALA A 136 10.66 6.50 8.92
N LYS A 137 11.39 7.46 9.48
CA LYS A 137 11.53 7.58 10.94
C LYS A 137 10.35 8.41 11.44
N THR A 138 9.39 7.76 12.05
CA THR A 138 8.19 8.42 12.57
C THR A 138 7.98 8.14 14.05
N ALA A 139 7.44 9.11 14.77
CA ALA A 139 6.98 8.94 16.15
C ALA A 139 5.56 8.37 16.22
N LEU A 140 4.91 8.14 15.06
CA LEU A 140 3.57 7.56 15.01
C LEU A 140 3.61 6.09 15.47
N ASN A 141 2.68 5.70 16.33
CA ASN A 141 2.54 4.31 16.77
C ASN A 141 2.05 3.38 15.66
N ASN A 142 1.39 3.96 14.64
CA ASN A 142 0.86 3.27 13.47
C ASN A 142 1.26 4.08 12.24
N ALA A 143 2.44 3.85 11.70
CA ALA A 143 2.83 4.56 10.48
C ALA A 143 2.04 4.06 9.25
N VAL A 144 1.82 2.74 9.18
CA VAL A 144 0.87 2.11 8.26
C VAL A 144 -0.20 1.41 9.08
N PHE A 145 -1.47 1.75 8.84
CA PHE A 145 -2.63 1.22 9.55
C PHE A 145 -3.66 0.69 8.56
N ILE A 146 -3.92 -0.62 8.59
CA ILE A 146 -4.78 -1.33 7.65
C ILE A 146 -5.94 -2.00 8.40
N PRO A 147 -7.00 -1.28 8.75
CA PRO A 147 -8.23 -1.89 9.28
C PRO A 147 -9.16 -2.42 8.17
N GLY A 148 -8.95 -2.02 6.92
CA GLY A 148 -9.75 -2.40 5.76
C GLY A 148 -9.26 -3.68 5.06
N ASN A 149 -9.74 -3.90 3.82
CA ASN A 149 -9.46 -5.12 3.07
C ASN A 149 -8.58 -4.84 1.85
N LEU A 150 -7.57 -5.68 1.65
CA LEU A 150 -6.73 -5.72 0.46
C LEU A 150 -6.94 -7.07 -0.23
N VAL A 151 -7.26 -7.04 -1.52
CA VAL A 151 -7.47 -8.24 -2.33
C VAL A 151 -6.59 -8.16 -3.57
N ALA A 152 -5.62 -9.06 -3.68
CA ALA A 152 -4.76 -9.17 -4.85
C ALA A 152 -5.17 -10.36 -5.69
N THR A 153 -5.60 -10.10 -6.93
CA THR A 153 -6.16 -11.11 -7.82
C THR A 153 -5.63 -10.97 -9.24
N THR A 154 -5.64 -12.09 -9.97
CA THR A 154 -5.41 -12.14 -11.42
C THR A 154 -6.72 -12.46 -12.17
N ALA A 155 -6.64 -12.64 -13.49
CA ALA A 155 -7.77 -13.11 -14.31
C ALA A 155 -8.26 -14.52 -13.89
N SER A 156 -7.35 -15.36 -13.40
CA SER A 156 -7.66 -16.67 -12.79
C SER A 156 -8.02 -16.57 -11.30
N GLN A 157 -7.98 -15.38 -10.72
CA GLN A 157 -8.14 -15.09 -9.29
C GLN A 157 -7.03 -15.67 -8.39
N GLU A 158 -5.83 -15.84 -8.95
CA GLU A 158 -4.67 -16.49 -8.32
C GLU A 158 -3.42 -15.62 -8.48
N ASN A 159 -2.36 -15.92 -7.73
CA ASN A 159 -1.02 -15.32 -7.86
C ASN A 159 -0.93 -13.80 -7.71
N GLY A 160 -1.85 -13.17 -7.01
CA GLY A 160 -1.75 -11.75 -6.69
C GLY A 160 -0.64 -11.46 -5.67
N VAL A 161 -0.17 -10.22 -5.62
CA VAL A 161 0.90 -9.82 -4.68
C VAL A 161 0.45 -8.64 -3.84
N ILE A 162 0.63 -8.74 -2.52
CA ILE A 162 0.46 -7.64 -1.57
C ILE A 162 1.79 -7.39 -0.89
N THR A 163 2.31 -6.17 -0.99
CA THR A 163 3.53 -5.75 -0.29
C THR A 163 3.24 -4.55 0.59
N LEU A 164 3.55 -4.66 1.87
CA LEU A 164 3.56 -3.56 2.81
C LEU A 164 5.01 -3.26 3.20
N GLY A 165 5.53 -2.12 2.76
CA GLY A 165 6.88 -1.66 3.02
C GLY A 165 6.92 -0.53 4.05
N GLY A 166 7.94 -0.52 4.87
CA GLY A 166 8.11 0.49 5.92
C GLY A 166 9.25 0.18 6.87
N SER A 167 10.23 -0.55 6.43
CA SER A 167 11.34 -1.25 7.11
C SER A 167 11.75 -0.79 8.52
N THR A 168 11.53 0.48 8.88
CA THR A 168 11.86 1.03 10.22
C THR A 168 10.64 1.55 10.97
N ALA A 169 9.45 1.51 10.36
CA ALA A 169 8.23 2.10 10.90
C ALA A 169 7.23 1.04 11.39
N PRO A 170 6.37 1.39 12.36
CA PRO A 170 5.32 0.48 12.83
C PRO A 170 4.26 0.25 11.78
N ILE A 171 3.94 -1.02 11.53
CA ILE A 171 2.80 -1.46 10.69
C ILE A 171 1.79 -2.18 11.57
N ASN A 172 0.53 -1.78 11.47
CA ASN A 172 -0.58 -2.40 12.19
C ASN A 172 -1.67 -2.83 11.20
N VAL A 173 -1.96 -4.12 11.16
CA VAL A 173 -2.96 -4.72 10.28
C VAL A 173 -4.05 -5.38 11.10
N LEU A 174 -5.27 -4.85 11.00
CA LEU A 174 -6.47 -5.40 11.63
C LEU A 174 -7.41 -6.05 10.60
N GLY A 175 -7.32 -5.61 9.36
CA GLY A 175 -8.17 -6.07 8.27
C GLY A 175 -7.67 -7.34 7.59
N ASN A 176 -8.27 -7.67 6.46
CA ASN A 176 -7.98 -8.90 5.74
C ASN A 176 -7.09 -8.62 4.52
N MET A 177 -6.17 -9.52 4.26
CA MET A 177 -5.36 -9.56 3.05
C MET A 177 -5.60 -10.90 2.34
N THR A 178 -6.07 -10.84 1.10
CA THR A 178 -6.34 -12.03 0.28
C THR A 178 -5.50 -11.97 -0.98
N ALA A 179 -4.65 -12.97 -1.17
CA ALA A 179 -3.82 -13.17 -2.36
C ALA A 179 -3.75 -14.66 -2.65
N LYS A 180 -4.86 -15.22 -3.14
CA LYS A 180 -4.99 -16.66 -3.40
C LYS A 180 -3.85 -17.15 -4.27
N GLU A 181 -3.17 -18.22 -3.83
CA GLU A 181 -2.00 -18.83 -4.52
C GLU A 181 -0.87 -17.82 -4.82
N GLY A 182 -0.92 -16.66 -4.17
CA GLY A 182 -0.03 -15.52 -4.40
C GLY A 182 0.93 -15.27 -3.24
N LEU A 183 1.24 -14.01 -3.02
CA LEU A 183 2.27 -13.62 -2.07
C LEU A 183 1.81 -12.44 -1.20
N VAL A 184 2.02 -12.57 0.11
CA VAL A 184 1.87 -11.45 1.05
C VAL A 184 3.20 -11.21 1.74
N ASN A 185 3.79 -10.02 1.51
CA ASN A 185 5.02 -9.57 2.14
C ASN A 185 4.76 -8.38 3.06
N ILE A 186 5.27 -8.43 4.28
CA ILE A 186 5.29 -7.29 5.19
C ILE A 186 6.73 -7.11 5.70
N ASP A 187 7.26 -5.89 5.53
CA ASP A 187 8.56 -5.47 6.06
C ASP A 187 8.36 -4.25 6.97
N ALA A 188 8.58 -4.40 8.26
CA ALA A 188 8.22 -3.43 9.28
C ALA A 188 9.35 -3.14 10.28
N GLY A 189 9.30 -1.99 10.94
CA GLY A 189 10.09 -1.75 12.14
C GLY A 189 9.52 -2.48 13.37
N LEU A 190 8.20 -2.54 13.46
CA LEU A 190 7.40 -3.30 14.42
C LEU A 190 6.13 -3.74 13.72
N LEU A 191 5.76 -5.01 13.82
CA LEU A 191 4.54 -5.54 13.23
C LEU A 191 3.52 -5.93 14.30
N SER A 192 2.32 -5.37 14.22
CA SER A 192 1.13 -5.84 14.92
C SER A 192 0.11 -6.34 13.90
N PHE A 193 -0.19 -7.62 13.94
CA PHE A 193 -1.10 -8.27 13.01
C PHE A 193 -2.20 -9.01 13.76
N THR A 194 -3.44 -8.55 13.64
CA THR A 194 -4.62 -9.16 14.25
C THR A 194 -5.69 -9.55 13.22
N GLY A 195 -5.43 -9.31 11.94
CA GLY A 195 -6.32 -9.60 10.83
C GLY A 195 -6.24 -11.03 10.32
N LYS A 196 -6.63 -11.21 9.07
CA LYS A 196 -6.52 -12.49 8.37
C LYS A 196 -5.69 -12.35 7.10
N VAL A 197 -4.75 -13.28 6.86
CA VAL A 197 -4.15 -13.53 5.54
C VAL A 197 -4.73 -14.80 4.96
N ASP A 198 -5.05 -14.75 3.67
CA ASP A 198 -5.54 -15.90 2.92
C ASP A 198 -4.78 -15.99 1.59
N VAL A 199 -3.83 -16.90 1.53
CA VAL A 199 -3.06 -17.27 0.34
C VAL A 199 -3.34 -18.71 -0.08
N SER A 200 -4.40 -19.32 0.45
CA SER A 200 -4.80 -20.70 0.14
C SER A 200 -5.32 -20.86 -1.29
N GLY A 201 -5.29 -22.08 -1.81
CA GLY A 201 -5.78 -22.39 -3.17
C GLY A 201 -5.61 -23.84 -3.56
N GLU A 202 -5.61 -24.13 -4.87
CA GLU A 202 -5.22 -25.44 -5.40
C GLU A 202 -3.72 -25.65 -5.17
N ASP A 203 -2.91 -24.68 -5.60
CA ASP A 203 -1.54 -24.49 -5.16
C ASP A 203 -1.53 -23.35 -4.14
N SER A 204 -0.95 -23.50 -3.01
CA SER A 204 -0.95 -22.42 -2.00
C SER A 204 0.12 -21.38 -2.26
N GLY A 205 -0.14 -20.14 -1.86
CA GLY A 205 0.83 -19.04 -1.89
C GLY A 205 1.66 -18.95 -0.62
N ASP A 206 2.56 -17.98 -0.59
CA ASP A 206 3.50 -17.75 0.50
C ASP A 206 3.18 -16.48 1.31
N THR A 207 3.59 -16.48 2.56
CA THR A 207 3.50 -15.31 3.45
C THR A 207 4.83 -15.05 4.13
N ASN A 208 5.37 -13.82 4.00
CA ASN A 208 6.62 -13.42 4.60
C ASN A 208 6.42 -12.17 5.45
N PHE A 209 6.57 -12.29 6.76
CA PHE A 209 6.55 -11.18 7.70
C PHE A 209 7.94 -10.96 8.27
N ALA A 210 8.55 -9.83 7.94
CA ALA A 210 9.83 -9.41 8.48
C ALA A 210 9.67 -8.17 9.35
N SER A 211 10.39 -8.11 10.46
CA SER A 211 10.42 -6.94 11.34
C SER A 211 11.79 -6.78 11.96
N ILE A 212 12.26 -5.54 12.10
CA ILE A 212 13.49 -5.25 12.88
C ILE A 212 13.23 -5.43 14.37
N GLY A 213 12.03 -5.13 14.82
CA GLY A 213 11.58 -5.27 16.20
C GLY A 213 10.65 -6.47 16.38
N ASN A 214 9.73 -6.37 17.33
CA ASN A 214 8.81 -7.45 17.66
C ASN A 214 7.75 -7.66 16.56
N ILE A 215 7.34 -8.92 16.39
CA ILE A 215 6.14 -9.31 15.65
C ILE A 215 5.09 -9.76 16.68
N TYR A 216 3.95 -9.06 16.71
CA TYR A 216 2.76 -9.47 17.46
C TYR A 216 1.76 -10.06 16.48
N LEU A 217 1.51 -11.35 16.59
CA LEU A 217 0.59 -12.09 15.74
C LEU A 217 -0.57 -12.63 16.59
N ASP A 218 -1.74 -12.00 16.48
CA ASP A 218 -3.01 -12.43 17.10
C ASP A 218 -4.11 -12.55 16.03
N GLY A 219 -3.70 -12.85 14.82
CA GLY A 219 -4.55 -13.07 13.65
C GLY A 219 -4.44 -14.50 13.14
N SER A 220 -4.87 -14.71 11.91
CA SER A 220 -4.77 -15.99 11.24
C SER A 220 -4.09 -15.87 9.87
N ILE A 221 -3.32 -16.90 9.51
CA ILE A 221 -2.72 -17.05 8.18
C ILE A 221 -3.17 -18.41 7.63
N ASP A 222 -3.81 -18.39 6.48
CA ASP A 222 -4.22 -19.59 5.76
C ASP A 222 -3.38 -19.73 4.48
N ALA A 223 -2.46 -20.67 4.47
CA ALA A 223 -1.62 -21.05 3.34
C ALA A 223 -1.87 -22.53 2.97
N SER A 224 -3.10 -23.00 3.16
CA SER A 224 -3.46 -24.38 2.83
C SER A 224 -3.58 -24.60 1.33
N SER A 225 -3.23 -25.81 0.87
CA SER A 225 -3.45 -26.27 -0.49
C SER A 225 -4.46 -27.41 -0.51
N THR A 226 -5.26 -27.47 -1.57
CA THR A 226 -6.19 -28.59 -1.80
C THR A 226 -5.61 -29.68 -2.70
N MET A 227 -4.58 -29.38 -3.48
CA MET A 227 -3.99 -30.31 -4.47
C MET A 227 -2.50 -30.56 -4.28
N ALA A 228 -1.79 -29.65 -3.60
CA ALA A 228 -0.34 -29.70 -3.44
C ALA A 228 0.09 -29.62 -1.96
N GLN A 229 1.38 -29.41 -1.74
CA GLN A 229 1.91 -29.08 -0.41
C GLN A 229 1.49 -27.66 -0.05
N GLY A 230 1.16 -27.40 1.22
CA GLY A 230 0.87 -26.07 1.73
C GLY A 230 2.04 -25.09 1.52
N GLY A 231 1.73 -23.81 1.45
CA GLY A 231 2.70 -22.74 1.25
C GLY A 231 3.55 -22.44 2.47
N ASN A 232 4.55 -21.59 2.28
CA ASN A 232 5.47 -21.22 3.34
C ASN A 232 4.93 -20.03 4.13
N ILE A 233 5.04 -20.10 5.45
CA ILE A 233 4.82 -18.98 6.35
C ILE A 233 6.15 -18.67 7.01
N THR A 234 6.74 -17.52 6.68
CA THR A 234 8.02 -17.07 7.22
C THR A 234 7.81 -15.88 8.14
N LEU A 235 8.29 -15.99 9.37
CA LEU A 235 8.33 -14.90 10.35
C LEU A 235 9.79 -14.68 10.74
N SER A 236 10.29 -13.45 10.60
CA SER A 236 11.67 -13.08 10.94
C SER A 236 11.71 -11.77 11.70
N SER A 237 12.48 -11.72 12.77
CA SER A 237 12.70 -10.54 13.61
C SER A 237 14.15 -10.42 14.04
#